data_50e93ee305489c903353656849c96221
#
_entry.id   50e93ee305489c903353656849c96221
#
_cell.length_a   1.000
_cell.length_b   1.000
_cell.length_c   1.000
_cell.angle_alpha   90.00
_cell.angle_beta   90.00
_cell.angle_gamma   90.00
#
_symmetry.space_group_name_H-M   'P 1'
#
loop_
_entity.id
_entity.type
_entity.pdbx_description
1 polymer ?
#
loop_
_entity_poly.entity_id
_entity_poly.type
_entity_poly.pdbx_seq_one_letter_code
_entity_poly.pdbx_strand_id
1 'polypeptide(L)'
;MRSVAVVPAAGSAERFGGKKLLATIDGEPLLDRTIAALLAGGVDQIIVVVAPEAVELQHDVNAFTDARVWTVVNPDPSRGMFSSLQAGMAEAQGDALVVLPADMPFVQGATVRLLLETFAQKAAIVSPRFNGKRGHPVILPPSLRDEIRAADPSLTLHDILKRHQDQRVDVAVDDQGVVRDVDRPEDLPGR
;
A
#
# COMPACT_ATOMS: atom_id res chain seq x y z
N MET A 1 0.34 -16.30 11.83
CA MET A 1 0.95 -15.02 11.43
C MET A 1 -0.18 -14.09 11.02
N ARG A 2 -0.36 -12.99 11.71
CA ARG A 2 -1.37 -11.95 11.39
C ARG A 2 -0.75 -10.89 10.50
N SER A 3 -1.33 -10.64 9.35
CA SER A 3 -0.87 -9.65 8.38
C SER A 3 -1.75 -8.40 8.40
N VAL A 4 -1.14 -7.21 8.38
CA VAL A 4 -1.85 -5.93 8.35
C VAL A 4 -1.30 -5.10 7.21
N ALA A 5 -2.16 -4.71 6.26
CA ALA A 5 -1.79 -3.79 5.19
C ALA A 5 -2.03 -2.34 5.58
N VAL A 6 -1.10 -1.49 5.22
CA VAL A 6 -1.24 -0.03 5.23
C VAL A 6 -1.26 0.43 3.78
N VAL A 7 -2.34 1.11 3.40
CA VAL A 7 -2.60 1.62 2.04
C VAL A 7 -2.63 3.15 2.12
N PRO A 8 -1.50 3.83 1.84
CA PRO A 8 -1.48 5.30 1.78
C PRO A 8 -2.37 5.81 0.64
N ALA A 9 -3.41 6.57 0.98
CA ALA A 9 -4.43 7.10 0.07
C ALA A 9 -4.68 8.62 0.24
N ALA A 10 -3.85 9.31 1.04
CA ALA A 10 -4.02 10.73 1.36
C ALA A 10 -3.25 11.68 0.41
N GLY A 11 -2.81 11.20 -0.76
CA GLY A 11 -2.13 12.03 -1.76
C GLY A 11 -3.09 13.05 -2.41
N SER A 12 -2.59 14.23 -2.75
CA SER A 12 -3.39 15.37 -3.27
C SER A 12 -4.05 15.14 -4.63
N ALA A 13 -3.70 14.11 -5.37
CA ALA A 13 -4.28 13.73 -6.68
C ALA A 13 -4.58 14.93 -7.62
N GLU A 14 -3.80 16.02 -7.56
CA GLU A 14 -4.03 17.28 -8.29
C GLU A 14 -4.19 17.08 -9.81
N ARG A 15 -3.40 16.16 -10.38
CA ARG A 15 -3.44 15.81 -11.81
C ARG A 15 -4.76 15.14 -12.24
N PHE A 16 -5.53 14.63 -11.29
CA PHE A 16 -6.86 14.02 -11.48
C PHE A 16 -8.00 14.90 -10.95
N GLY A 17 -7.74 16.18 -10.65
CA GLY A 17 -8.75 17.05 -10.04
C GLY A 17 -9.21 16.59 -8.64
N GLY A 18 -8.32 15.91 -7.90
CA GLY A 18 -8.60 15.45 -6.54
C GLY A 18 -9.30 14.08 -6.43
N LYS A 19 -9.73 13.46 -7.55
CA LYS A 19 -10.53 12.22 -7.53
C LYS A 19 -9.81 11.00 -8.14
N LYS A 20 -8.47 10.97 -8.11
CA LYS A 20 -7.65 9.89 -8.69
C LYS A 20 -8.12 8.49 -8.26
N LEU A 21 -8.29 8.27 -6.98
CA LEU A 21 -8.58 6.95 -6.41
C LEU A 21 -10.01 6.46 -6.68
N LEU A 22 -10.92 7.39 -7.04
CA LEU A 22 -12.29 7.10 -7.48
C LEU A 22 -12.40 6.93 -9.01
N ALA A 23 -11.32 7.21 -9.76
CA ALA A 23 -11.29 6.91 -11.19
C ALA A 23 -11.41 5.39 -11.41
N THR A 24 -12.12 5.00 -12.46
CA THR A 24 -12.45 3.59 -12.68
C THR A 24 -11.64 2.96 -13.81
N ILE A 25 -11.33 1.67 -13.63
CA ILE A 25 -10.86 0.76 -14.67
C ILE A 25 -11.93 -0.32 -14.82
N ASP A 26 -12.51 -0.46 -16.01
CA ASP A 26 -13.60 -1.42 -16.27
C ASP A 26 -14.80 -1.27 -15.31
N GLY A 27 -15.08 -0.01 -14.88
CA GLY A 27 -16.18 0.31 -13.97
C GLY A 27 -15.86 0.15 -12.49
N GLU A 28 -14.67 -0.32 -12.11
CA GLU A 28 -14.25 -0.52 -10.72
C GLU A 28 -13.24 0.57 -10.29
N PRO A 29 -13.42 1.26 -9.15
CA PRO A 29 -12.48 2.27 -8.65
C PRO A 29 -11.07 1.73 -8.46
N LEU A 30 -10.05 2.59 -8.65
CA LEU A 30 -8.64 2.23 -8.46
C LEU A 30 -8.37 1.67 -7.07
N LEU A 31 -8.89 2.35 -6.05
CA LEU A 31 -8.70 1.93 -4.66
C LEU A 31 -9.32 0.56 -4.41
N ASP A 32 -10.52 0.30 -4.94
CA ASP A 32 -11.24 -0.97 -4.73
C ASP A 32 -10.44 -2.14 -5.31
N ARG A 33 -9.85 -1.97 -6.49
CA ARG A 33 -8.97 -2.98 -7.10
C ARG A 33 -7.73 -3.24 -6.25
N THR A 34 -7.12 -2.18 -5.69
CA THR A 34 -5.97 -2.31 -4.79
C THR A 34 -6.34 -3.06 -3.51
N ILE A 35 -7.49 -2.74 -2.90
CA ILE A 35 -8.02 -3.46 -1.73
C ILE A 35 -8.35 -4.91 -2.08
N ALA A 36 -9.02 -5.15 -3.21
CA ALA A 36 -9.38 -6.49 -3.66
C ALA A 36 -8.15 -7.40 -3.85
N ALA A 37 -7.04 -6.86 -4.38
CA ALA A 37 -5.78 -7.61 -4.50
C ALA A 37 -5.22 -8.03 -3.14
N LEU A 38 -5.27 -7.17 -2.13
CA LEU A 38 -4.84 -7.47 -0.76
C LEU A 38 -5.73 -8.54 -0.12
N LEU A 39 -7.06 -8.41 -0.26
CA LEU A 39 -8.02 -9.39 0.25
C LEU A 39 -7.84 -10.77 -0.41
N ALA A 40 -7.70 -10.81 -1.74
CA ALA A 40 -7.47 -12.03 -2.51
C ALA A 40 -6.10 -12.67 -2.18
N GLY A 41 -5.12 -11.85 -1.78
CA GLY A 41 -3.82 -12.30 -1.32
C GLY A 41 -3.82 -12.88 0.10
N GLY A 42 -4.93 -12.75 0.84
CA GLY A 42 -5.10 -13.30 2.18
C GLY A 42 -4.58 -12.38 3.29
N VAL A 43 -4.57 -11.07 3.07
CA VAL A 43 -4.28 -10.09 4.13
C VAL A 43 -5.41 -10.09 5.16
N ASP A 44 -5.04 -10.16 6.46
CA ASP A 44 -6.02 -10.28 7.56
C ASP A 44 -6.69 -8.95 7.90
N GLN A 45 -5.99 -7.82 7.73
CA GLN A 45 -6.53 -6.49 8.00
C GLN A 45 -5.94 -5.46 7.03
N ILE A 46 -6.76 -4.46 6.63
CA ILE A 46 -6.37 -3.40 5.69
C ILE A 46 -6.74 -2.04 6.27
N ILE A 47 -5.74 -1.20 6.46
CA ILE A 47 -5.86 0.18 6.92
C ILE A 47 -5.66 1.10 5.72
N VAL A 48 -6.72 1.77 5.28
CA VAL A 48 -6.65 2.79 4.23
C VAL A 48 -6.43 4.14 4.90
N VAL A 49 -5.31 4.78 4.61
CA VAL A 49 -4.96 6.08 5.22
C VAL A 49 -5.40 7.20 4.29
N VAL A 50 -6.35 7.99 4.73
CA VAL A 50 -7.01 9.05 3.95
C VAL A 50 -6.70 10.43 4.49
N ALA A 51 -6.91 11.47 3.65
CA ALA A 51 -6.85 12.87 4.08
C ALA A 51 -8.14 13.27 4.83
N PRO A 52 -8.10 14.28 5.74
CA PRO A 52 -9.28 14.72 6.46
C PRO A 52 -10.42 15.19 5.54
N GLU A 53 -10.08 15.85 4.43
CA GLU A 53 -11.01 16.38 3.44
C GLU A 53 -11.53 15.33 2.44
N ALA A 54 -10.98 14.12 2.41
CA ALA A 54 -11.37 13.07 1.47
C ALA A 54 -12.65 12.33 1.92
N VAL A 55 -13.74 13.06 2.17
CA VAL A 55 -15.00 12.54 2.73
C VAL A 55 -15.63 11.47 1.84
N GLU A 56 -15.65 11.68 0.50
CA GLU A 56 -16.17 10.71 -0.46
C GLU A 56 -15.39 9.37 -0.35
N LEU A 57 -14.06 9.44 -0.34
CA LEU A 57 -13.21 8.26 -0.25
C LEU A 57 -13.38 7.53 1.09
N GLN A 58 -13.51 8.28 2.20
CA GLN A 58 -13.81 7.71 3.51
C GLN A 58 -15.15 6.98 3.50
N HIS A 59 -16.17 7.57 2.88
CA HIS A 59 -17.48 6.96 2.74
C HIS A 59 -17.41 5.66 1.93
N ASP A 60 -16.72 5.67 0.79
CA ASP A 60 -16.60 4.51 -0.08
C ASP A 60 -15.86 3.36 0.61
N VAL A 61 -14.74 3.65 1.29
CA VAL A 61 -14.02 2.63 2.07
C VAL A 61 -14.88 2.09 3.21
N ASN A 62 -15.63 2.93 3.91
CA ASN A 62 -16.52 2.50 4.99
C ASN A 62 -17.76 1.74 4.46
N ALA A 63 -18.09 1.88 3.17
CA ALA A 63 -19.13 1.09 2.50
C ALA A 63 -18.65 -0.31 2.08
N PHE A 64 -17.35 -0.59 2.16
CA PHE A 64 -16.85 -1.95 2.02
C PHE A 64 -17.53 -2.84 3.07
N THR A 65 -18.19 -3.89 2.62
CA THR A 65 -18.88 -4.84 3.51
C THR A 65 -17.91 -5.77 4.24
N ASP A 66 -16.61 -5.73 3.92
CA ASP A 66 -15.60 -6.56 4.55
C ASP A 66 -15.04 -5.88 5.80
N ALA A 67 -15.35 -6.44 6.97
CA ALA A 67 -14.91 -5.92 8.28
C ALA A 67 -13.38 -5.87 8.47
N ARG A 68 -12.60 -6.44 7.54
CA ARG A 68 -11.15 -6.36 7.53
C ARG A 68 -10.61 -5.02 7.03
N VAL A 69 -11.47 -4.17 6.43
CA VAL A 69 -11.09 -2.90 5.80
C VAL A 69 -11.64 -1.73 6.60
N TRP A 70 -10.77 -0.79 7.00
CA TRP A 70 -11.21 0.44 7.65
C TRP A 70 -10.27 1.61 7.34
N THR A 71 -10.73 2.82 7.64
CA THR A 71 -9.97 4.06 7.41
C THR A 71 -9.24 4.55 8.66
N VAL A 72 -8.08 5.18 8.42
CA VAL A 72 -7.36 6.02 9.39
C VAL A 72 -7.12 7.38 8.72
N VAL A 73 -7.33 8.46 9.46
CA VAL A 73 -7.09 9.81 8.93
C VAL A 73 -5.64 10.23 9.20
N ASN A 74 -4.93 10.63 8.16
CA ASN A 74 -3.68 11.37 8.32
C ASN A 74 -4.01 12.85 8.60
N PRO A 75 -3.70 13.39 9.79
CA PRO A 75 -4.09 14.77 10.15
C PRO A 75 -3.37 15.84 9.34
N ASP A 76 -2.21 15.51 8.73
CA ASP A 76 -1.41 16.46 7.95
C ASP A 76 -0.77 15.77 6.73
N PRO A 77 -1.55 15.56 5.65
CA PRO A 77 -1.06 14.95 4.42
C PRO A 77 -0.08 15.83 3.64
N SER A 78 0.00 17.14 3.96
CA SER A 78 0.96 18.07 3.33
C SER A 78 2.42 17.68 3.57
N ARG A 79 2.69 16.87 4.61
CA ARG A 79 4.01 16.31 4.93
C ARG A 79 4.42 15.16 4.00
N GLY A 80 3.62 14.85 2.98
CA GLY A 80 3.90 13.85 1.96
C GLY A 80 3.43 12.42 2.31
N MET A 81 3.64 11.51 1.36
CA MET A 81 3.16 10.12 1.45
C MET A 81 3.69 9.39 2.69
N PHE A 82 4.92 9.70 3.13
CA PHE A 82 5.51 9.03 4.28
C PHE A 82 4.76 9.33 5.59
N SER A 83 4.19 10.52 5.74
CA SER A 83 3.33 10.85 6.89
C SER A 83 2.06 9.98 6.92
N SER A 84 1.50 9.64 5.75
CA SER A 84 0.38 8.71 5.66
C SER A 84 0.79 7.30 6.06
N LEU A 85 1.98 6.86 5.65
CA LEU A 85 2.51 5.58 6.11
C LEU A 85 2.69 5.56 7.64
N GLN A 86 3.22 6.65 8.23
CA GLN A 86 3.38 6.78 9.69
C GLN A 86 2.04 6.70 10.42
N ALA A 87 1.00 7.39 9.92
CA ALA A 87 -0.34 7.36 10.50
C ALA A 87 -0.93 5.93 10.48
N GLY A 88 -0.80 5.21 9.36
CA GLY A 88 -1.25 3.83 9.26
C GLY A 88 -0.44 2.87 10.15
N MET A 89 0.88 3.06 10.25
CA MET A 89 1.74 2.25 11.10
C MET A 89 1.47 2.46 12.60
N ALA A 90 0.87 3.58 13.00
CA ALA A 90 0.46 3.80 14.38
C ALA A 90 -0.62 2.79 14.81
N GLU A 91 -1.50 2.43 13.90
CA GLU A 91 -2.63 1.52 14.13
C GLU A 91 -2.32 0.06 13.73
N ALA A 92 -1.32 -0.15 12.88
CA ALA A 92 -0.99 -1.48 12.36
C ALA A 92 -0.36 -2.37 13.44
N GLN A 93 -1.08 -3.41 13.86
CA GLN A 93 -0.62 -4.39 14.84
C GLN A 93 -0.69 -5.80 14.23
N GLY A 94 0.44 -6.28 13.72
CA GLY A 94 0.55 -7.59 13.07
C GLY A 94 1.97 -8.13 13.09
N ASP A 95 2.10 -9.39 12.73
CA ASP A 95 3.39 -10.07 12.57
C ASP A 95 4.05 -9.71 11.23
N ALA A 96 3.24 -9.35 10.23
CA ALA A 96 3.66 -8.92 8.90
C ALA A 96 2.95 -7.61 8.54
N LEU A 97 3.72 -6.57 8.22
CA LEU A 97 3.22 -5.26 7.82
C LEU A 97 3.36 -5.11 6.30
N VAL A 98 2.23 -5.07 5.60
CA VAL A 98 2.19 -4.96 4.13
C VAL A 98 2.02 -3.50 3.74
N VAL A 99 2.89 -2.96 2.90
CA VAL A 99 2.76 -1.59 2.38
C VAL A 99 2.45 -1.65 0.90
N LEU A 100 1.27 -1.15 0.51
CA LEU A 100 0.83 -1.03 -0.88
C LEU A 100 0.20 0.34 -1.10
N PRO A 101 0.77 1.22 -1.95
CA PRO A 101 0.14 2.48 -2.33
C PRO A 101 -1.24 2.26 -2.97
N ALA A 102 -2.18 3.17 -2.70
CA ALA A 102 -3.56 3.07 -3.17
C ALA A 102 -3.72 3.14 -4.70
N ASP A 103 -2.72 3.66 -5.40
CA ASP A 103 -2.69 3.88 -6.84
C ASP A 103 -2.02 2.76 -7.64
N MET A 104 -1.94 1.56 -7.08
CA MET A 104 -1.37 0.37 -7.73
C MET A 104 -2.43 -0.71 -8.01
N PRO A 105 -3.45 -0.41 -8.84
CA PRO A 105 -4.63 -1.26 -9.05
C PRO A 105 -4.37 -2.52 -9.87
N PHE A 106 -3.15 -2.69 -10.40
CA PHE A 106 -2.78 -3.81 -11.27
C PHE A 106 -2.05 -4.93 -10.53
N VAL A 107 -1.74 -4.75 -9.23
CA VAL A 107 -1.12 -5.79 -8.41
C VAL A 107 -2.05 -7.00 -8.30
N GLN A 108 -1.51 -8.20 -8.49
CA GLN A 108 -2.28 -9.44 -8.42
C GLN A 108 -2.30 -10.01 -7.00
N GLY A 109 -3.45 -10.52 -6.56
CA GLY A 109 -3.59 -11.17 -5.25
C GLY A 109 -2.68 -12.41 -5.09
N ALA A 110 -2.39 -13.12 -6.19
CA ALA A 110 -1.43 -14.22 -6.18
C ALA A 110 -0.01 -13.76 -5.80
N THR A 111 0.40 -12.59 -6.27
CA THR A 111 1.67 -11.97 -5.90
C THR A 111 1.70 -11.61 -4.42
N VAL A 112 0.65 -10.97 -3.91
CA VAL A 112 0.53 -10.65 -2.47
C VAL A 112 0.69 -11.91 -1.62
N ARG A 113 -0.01 -12.98 -1.97
CA ARG A 113 0.07 -14.28 -1.28
C ARG A 113 1.49 -14.85 -1.28
N LEU A 114 2.14 -14.89 -2.45
CA LEU A 114 3.52 -15.39 -2.58
C LEU A 114 4.50 -14.63 -1.68
N LEU A 115 4.34 -13.30 -1.59
CA LEU A 115 5.19 -12.47 -0.75
C LEU A 115 4.95 -12.73 0.74
N LEU A 116 3.68 -12.92 1.16
CA LEU A 116 3.34 -13.28 2.55
C LEU A 116 3.89 -14.67 2.93
N GLU A 117 3.81 -15.64 2.03
CA GLU A 117 4.39 -16.98 2.23
C GLU A 117 5.92 -16.91 2.35
N THR A 118 6.56 -16.09 1.50
CA THR A 118 8.01 -15.86 1.58
C THR A 118 8.40 -15.20 2.89
N PHE A 119 7.64 -14.20 3.34
CA PHE A 119 7.85 -13.53 4.61
C PHE A 119 7.73 -14.50 5.79
N ALA A 120 6.73 -15.38 5.80
CA ALA A 120 6.54 -16.38 6.85
C ALA A 120 7.75 -17.33 6.99
N GLN A 121 8.46 -17.59 5.90
CA GLN A 121 9.65 -18.45 5.89
C GLN A 121 10.94 -17.72 6.27
N LYS A 122 11.07 -16.44 5.92
CA LYS A 122 12.33 -15.68 6.01
C LYS A 122 12.36 -14.67 7.15
N ALA A 123 11.20 -14.19 7.60
CA ALA A 123 11.05 -13.09 8.57
C ALA A 123 11.91 -11.84 8.22
N ALA A 124 12.02 -11.52 6.93
CA ALA A 124 12.86 -10.48 6.37
C ALA A 124 12.01 -9.41 5.66
N ILE A 125 12.61 -8.32 5.21
CA ILE A 125 11.92 -7.37 4.33
C ILE A 125 11.75 -8.04 2.96
N VAL A 126 10.51 -8.27 2.52
CA VAL A 126 10.20 -8.95 1.26
C VAL A 126 9.66 -7.94 0.24
N SER A 127 10.25 -7.93 -0.95
CA SER A 127 9.81 -7.07 -2.06
C SER A 127 9.67 -7.87 -3.34
N PRO A 128 8.63 -7.62 -4.17
CA PRO A 128 8.55 -8.20 -5.50
C PRO A 128 9.57 -7.56 -6.42
N ARG A 129 10.02 -8.32 -7.42
CA ARG A 129 10.93 -7.83 -8.46
C ARG A 129 10.43 -8.26 -9.83
N PHE A 130 10.06 -7.29 -10.67
CA PHE A 130 9.66 -7.50 -12.06
C PHE A 130 10.69 -6.85 -12.99
N ASN A 131 11.23 -7.61 -13.95
CA ASN A 131 12.23 -7.14 -14.92
C ASN A 131 13.37 -6.33 -14.28
N GLY A 132 13.90 -6.81 -13.14
CA GLY A 132 15.00 -6.17 -12.44
C GLY A 132 14.63 -4.98 -11.55
N LYS A 133 13.39 -4.49 -11.59
CA LYS A 133 12.89 -3.39 -10.74
C LYS A 133 12.15 -3.93 -9.53
N ARG A 134 12.45 -3.38 -8.35
CA ARG A 134 11.68 -3.63 -7.13
C ARG A 134 10.36 -2.87 -7.18
N GLY A 135 9.30 -3.47 -6.66
CA GLY A 135 7.96 -2.89 -6.63
C GLY A 135 7.26 -3.06 -5.29
N HIS A 136 5.94 -2.97 -5.34
CA HIS A 136 5.02 -3.15 -4.23
C HIS A 136 4.09 -4.35 -4.47
N PRO A 137 3.50 -4.92 -3.40
CA PRO A 137 3.65 -4.52 -2.00
C PRO A 137 5.04 -4.84 -1.43
N VAL A 138 5.45 -4.08 -0.42
CA VAL A 138 6.60 -4.43 0.42
C VAL A 138 6.08 -4.99 1.73
N ILE A 139 6.63 -6.13 2.16
CA ILE A 139 6.27 -6.73 3.45
C ILE A 139 7.42 -6.50 4.43
N LEU A 140 7.08 -5.97 5.59
CA LEU A 140 8.01 -5.54 6.62
C LEU A 140 7.82 -6.35 7.89
N PRO A 141 8.91 -6.68 8.62
CA PRO A 141 8.79 -7.21 9.96
C PRO A 141 8.28 -6.14 10.93
N PRO A 142 7.60 -6.52 12.02
CA PRO A 142 7.03 -5.58 12.99
C PRO A 142 8.09 -4.71 13.68
N SER A 143 9.36 -5.13 13.71
CA SER A 143 10.48 -4.35 14.23
C SER A 143 10.69 -3.01 13.52
N LEU A 144 10.31 -2.90 12.24
CA LEU A 144 10.42 -1.65 11.47
C LEU A 144 9.27 -0.68 11.74
N ARG A 145 8.18 -1.11 12.38
CA ARG A 145 7.04 -0.25 12.66
C ARG A 145 7.41 0.99 13.48
N ASP A 146 8.13 0.79 14.57
CA ASP A 146 8.49 1.88 15.47
C ASP A 146 9.55 2.80 14.86
N GLU A 147 10.47 2.26 14.05
CA GLU A 147 11.42 3.07 13.27
C GLU A 147 10.68 3.97 12.28
N ILE A 148 9.73 3.42 11.51
CA ILE A 148 8.92 4.21 10.55
C ILE A 148 8.13 5.30 11.29
N ARG A 149 7.49 4.98 12.41
CA ARG A 149 6.70 5.94 13.20
C ARG A 149 7.52 7.08 13.76
N ALA A 150 8.75 6.81 14.19
CA ALA A 150 9.64 7.79 14.82
C ALA A 150 10.52 8.54 13.81
N ALA A 151 10.55 8.13 12.55
CA ALA A 151 11.40 8.72 11.53
C ALA A 151 10.98 10.15 11.17
N ASP A 152 11.94 10.94 10.68
CA ASP A 152 11.66 12.27 10.15
C ASP A 152 10.64 12.17 8.99
N PRO A 153 9.56 12.95 9.01
CA PRO A 153 8.54 12.91 7.95
C PRO A 153 9.02 13.30 6.56
N SER A 154 10.16 13.97 6.45
CA SER A 154 10.79 14.28 5.16
C SER A 154 11.44 13.08 4.48
N LEU A 155 11.63 11.98 5.21
CA LEU A 155 12.13 10.72 4.67
C LEU A 155 11.06 10.00 3.84
N THR A 156 11.51 8.99 3.11
CA THR A 156 10.65 8.06 2.37
C THR A 156 10.79 6.65 2.93
N LEU A 157 9.86 5.76 2.61
CA LEU A 157 10.03 4.33 2.91
C LEU A 157 11.32 3.80 2.28
N HIS A 158 11.69 4.28 1.08
CA HIS A 158 12.92 3.89 0.42
C HIS A 158 14.16 4.19 1.27
N ASP A 159 14.21 5.35 1.94
CA ASP A 159 15.33 5.74 2.80
C ASP A 159 15.45 4.80 4.01
N ILE A 160 14.33 4.41 4.62
CA ILE A 160 14.31 3.40 5.68
C ILE A 160 14.83 2.07 5.15
N LEU A 161 14.27 1.58 4.03
CA LEU A 161 14.66 0.29 3.45
C LEU A 161 16.11 0.23 3.01
N LYS A 162 16.71 1.38 2.65
CA LYS A 162 18.13 1.48 2.29
C LYS A 162 19.05 1.21 3.48
N ARG A 163 18.61 1.50 4.70
CA ARG A 163 19.39 1.20 5.92
C ARG A 163 19.40 -0.29 6.26
N HIS A 164 18.43 -1.06 5.75
CA HIS A 164 18.23 -2.47 6.03
C HIS A 164 18.42 -3.36 4.79
N GLN A 165 19.34 -2.99 3.89
CA GLN A 165 19.51 -3.71 2.62
C GLN A 165 19.95 -5.17 2.78
N ASP A 166 20.69 -5.47 3.82
CA ASP A 166 21.17 -6.80 4.20
C ASP A 166 20.04 -7.74 4.67
N GLN A 167 18.89 -7.16 5.09
CA GLN A 167 17.72 -7.88 5.55
C GLN A 167 16.64 -8.03 4.46
N ARG A 168 16.96 -7.70 3.21
CA ARG A 168 15.99 -7.71 2.11
C ARG A 168 16.03 -9.00 1.31
N VAL A 169 14.84 -9.51 1.01
CA VAL A 169 14.62 -10.63 0.09
C VAL A 169 13.82 -10.13 -1.11
N ASP A 170 14.41 -10.22 -2.29
CA ASP A 170 13.75 -9.92 -3.55
C ASP A 170 13.10 -11.20 -4.09
N VAL A 171 11.81 -11.14 -4.41
CA VAL A 171 11.04 -12.25 -5.02
C VAL A 171 10.79 -11.92 -6.48
N ALA A 172 11.35 -12.71 -7.39
CA ALA A 172 11.05 -12.56 -8.82
C ALA A 172 9.59 -12.94 -9.08
N VAL A 173 8.84 -12.07 -9.74
CA VAL A 173 7.43 -12.26 -10.07
C VAL A 173 7.17 -11.95 -11.54
N ASP A 174 6.17 -12.62 -12.13
CA ASP A 174 5.64 -12.29 -13.47
C ASP A 174 4.36 -11.46 -13.33
N ASP A 175 4.47 -10.34 -12.62
CA ASP A 175 3.38 -9.40 -12.35
C ASP A 175 3.90 -7.97 -12.56
N GLN A 176 3.58 -7.41 -13.73
CA GLN A 176 3.94 -6.02 -14.05
C GLN A 176 3.27 -5.00 -13.12
N GLY A 177 2.13 -5.35 -12.53
CA GLY A 177 1.39 -4.48 -11.62
C GLY A 177 2.20 -4.02 -10.42
N VAL A 178 3.22 -4.80 -10.00
CA VAL A 178 4.06 -4.45 -8.83
C VAL A 178 4.94 -3.21 -9.04
N VAL A 179 5.14 -2.79 -10.29
CA VAL A 179 5.94 -1.61 -10.67
C VAL A 179 5.13 -0.59 -11.47
N ARG A 180 3.80 -0.74 -11.49
CA ARG A 180 2.90 0.10 -12.28
C ARG A 180 1.90 0.82 -11.37
N ASP A 181 2.15 2.07 -11.14
CA ASP A 181 1.22 3.02 -10.53
C ASP A 181 0.39 3.76 -11.59
N VAL A 182 -0.69 4.38 -11.18
CA VAL A 182 -1.53 5.25 -12.00
C VAL A 182 -1.34 6.67 -11.51
N ASP A 183 -0.49 7.45 -12.19
CA ASP A 183 -0.18 8.85 -11.80
C ASP A 183 -0.93 9.88 -12.62
N ARG A 184 -1.38 9.51 -13.82
CA ARG A 184 -2.05 10.40 -14.77
C ARG A 184 -3.25 9.70 -15.40
N PRO A 185 -4.26 10.47 -15.90
CA PRO A 185 -5.40 9.90 -16.60
C PRO A 185 -5.03 8.99 -17.79
N GLU A 186 -3.91 9.26 -18.46
CA GLU A 186 -3.40 8.46 -19.57
C GLU A 186 -2.79 7.11 -19.16
N ASP A 187 -2.51 6.90 -17.88
CA ASP A 187 -2.06 5.60 -17.35
C ASP A 187 -3.21 4.58 -17.23
N LEU A 188 -4.46 5.08 -17.32
CA LEU A 188 -5.64 4.22 -17.32
C LEU A 188 -5.76 3.46 -18.65
N PRO A 189 -6.00 2.13 -18.63
CA PRO A 189 -6.22 1.36 -19.86
C PRO A 189 -7.49 1.80 -20.58
N GLY A 190 -7.43 1.87 -21.90
CA GLY A 190 -8.61 2.12 -22.75
C GLY A 190 -8.97 3.60 -22.99
N ARG A 191 -8.05 4.52 -22.70
CA ARG A 191 -8.18 5.93 -23.12
C ARG A 191 -7.22 6.27 -24.23
#